data_f4dc25ae4739882b688cc58a20225323
#
_entry.id   f4dc25ae4739882b688cc58a20225323
#
_cell.length_a   1.000
_cell.length_b   1.000
_cell.length_c   1.000
_cell.angle_alpha   90.00
_cell.angle_beta   90.00
_cell.angle_gamma   90.00
#
_symmetry.space_group_name_H-M   'P 1'
#
loop_
_entity.id
_entity.type
_entity.pdbx_description
1 polymer ?
#
loop_
_entity_poly.entity_id
_entity_poly.type
_entity_poly.pdbx_seq_one_letter_code
_entity_poly.pdbx_strand_id
1 'polypeptide(L)'
;SAIQQNPDVSVDVSTNARAIGEEGMFEVLLFIRAEAQVDDSPVFIVELTYGGVVQVGGIPEEEIKPVVLIEGPRHLFPFARSIVSNAVCDGGFPPLLINPIDFGALYVEQHVDADGADI
;
A
#
# COMPACT_ATOMS: atom_id res chain seq x y z
N SER A 1 -18.73 6.72 26.25
CA SER A 1 -18.03 5.89 25.30
C SER A 1 -16.62 5.59 25.77
N ALA A 2 -16.20 4.36 25.61
CA ALA A 2 -14.84 3.96 25.96
C ALA A 2 -13.80 4.65 25.08
N ILE A 3 -14.20 5.15 23.92
CA ILE A 3 -13.28 5.77 22.96
C ILE A 3 -13.62 7.26 22.86
N GLN A 4 -13.24 7.98 23.87
CA GLN A 4 -13.33 9.45 23.84
C GLN A 4 -12.00 10.10 23.47
N GLN A 5 -10.90 9.35 23.57
CA GLN A 5 -9.59 9.80 23.15
C GLN A 5 -9.39 9.44 21.68
N ASN A 6 -8.76 10.35 20.95
CA ASN A 6 -8.35 10.06 19.59
C ASN A 6 -7.20 9.06 19.64
N PRO A 7 -7.34 7.89 19.03
CA PRO A 7 -6.24 6.94 19.03
C PRO A 7 -5.09 7.41 18.16
N ASP A 8 -3.89 7.01 18.55
CA ASP A 8 -2.72 7.17 17.71
C ASP A 8 -2.77 6.08 16.63
N VAL A 9 -2.70 6.52 15.39
CA VAL A 9 -2.78 5.60 14.25
C VAL A 9 -1.44 5.58 13.53
N SER A 10 -0.91 4.39 13.33
CA SER A 10 0.24 4.18 12.48
C SER A 10 -0.18 3.39 11.24
N VAL A 11 0.37 3.75 10.10
CA VAL A 11 0.07 3.08 8.83
C VAL A 11 1.38 2.72 8.16
N ASP A 12 1.54 1.44 7.89
CA ASP A 12 2.68 0.93 7.13
C ASP A 12 2.20 0.44 5.78
N VAL A 13 2.90 0.82 4.73
CA VAL A 13 2.56 0.44 3.36
C VAL A 13 3.80 -0.13 2.69
N SER A 14 3.62 -1.23 1.99
CA SER A 14 4.67 -1.78 1.15
C SER A 14 4.10 -2.28 -0.16
N THR A 15 4.96 -2.41 -1.14
CA THR A 15 4.57 -2.84 -2.48
C THR A 15 5.49 -3.95 -2.97
N ASN A 16 4.95 -4.82 -3.80
CA ASN A 16 5.72 -5.85 -4.45
C ASN A 16 5.11 -6.12 -5.83
N ALA A 17 5.91 -6.71 -6.71
CA ALA A 17 5.45 -7.08 -8.04
C ALA A 17 6.23 -8.28 -8.53
N ARG A 18 5.59 -9.08 -9.37
CA ARG A 18 6.25 -10.21 -10.03
C ARG A 18 5.72 -10.36 -11.45
N ALA A 19 6.58 -10.80 -12.33
CA ALA A 19 6.17 -11.12 -13.69
C ALA A 19 5.30 -12.38 -13.67
N ILE A 20 4.22 -12.37 -14.44
CA ILE A 20 3.33 -13.51 -14.53
C ILE A 20 3.04 -13.81 -16.01
N GLY A 21 3.06 -15.12 -16.34
CA GLY A 21 2.62 -15.60 -17.65
C GLY A 21 3.29 -14.93 -18.83
N GLU A 22 2.55 -14.05 -19.49
CA GLU A 22 2.96 -13.41 -20.73
C GLU A 22 3.90 -12.25 -20.50
N GLU A 23 4.69 -11.93 -21.52
CA GLU A 23 5.60 -10.79 -21.48
C GLU A 23 4.86 -9.49 -21.21
N GLY A 24 5.40 -8.69 -20.32
CA GLY A 24 4.83 -7.38 -19.96
C GLY A 24 3.69 -7.46 -18.96
N MET A 25 3.34 -8.64 -18.46
CA MET A 25 2.29 -8.78 -17.45
C MET A 25 2.90 -8.98 -16.08
N PHE A 26 2.36 -8.25 -15.11
CA PHE A 26 2.83 -8.27 -13.73
C PHE A 26 1.67 -8.32 -12.76
N GLU A 27 1.84 -9.08 -11.69
CA GLU A 27 0.97 -9.00 -10.52
C GLU A 27 1.60 -8.00 -9.57
N VAL A 28 0.82 -7.00 -9.19
CA VAL A 28 1.25 -5.97 -8.24
C VAL A 28 0.49 -6.20 -6.94
N LEU A 29 1.22 -6.19 -5.83
CA LEU A 29 0.64 -6.35 -4.50
C LEU A 29 0.89 -5.09 -3.70
N LEU A 30 -0.16 -4.62 -3.07
CA LEU A 30 -0.13 -3.47 -2.15
C LEU A 30 -0.49 -3.99 -0.77
N PHE A 31 0.40 -3.81 0.19
CA PHE A 31 0.20 -4.22 1.58
C PHE A 31 -0.03 -2.98 2.42
N ILE A 32 -1.08 -3.00 3.21
CA ILE A 32 -1.39 -1.93 4.15
C ILE A 32 -1.61 -2.55 5.51
N ARG A 33 -0.91 -2.02 6.52
CA ARG A 33 -1.16 -2.36 7.91
C ARG A 33 -1.44 -1.07 8.66
N ALA A 34 -2.61 -0.99 9.26
CA ALA A 34 -3.00 0.15 10.08
C ALA A 34 -3.23 -0.32 11.51
N GLU A 35 -2.65 0.36 12.46
CA GLU A 35 -2.83 0.05 13.88
C GLU A 35 -3.22 1.30 14.62
N ALA A 36 -4.26 1.22 15.43
CA ALA A 36 -4.66 2.29 16.32
C ALA A 36 -4.36 1.88 17.75
N GLN A 37 -3.80 2.81 18.51
CA GLN A 37 -3.46 2.59 19.92
C GLN A 37 -4.01 3.71 20.77
N VAL A 38 -4.39 3.37 22.00
CA VAL A 38 -4.70 4.32 23.05
C VAL A 38 -3.87 3.92 24.25
N ASP A 39 -3.03 4.85 24.76
CA ASP A 39 -2.13 4.60 25.89
C ASP A 39 -1.27 3.35 25.69
N ASP A 40 -0.69 3.22 24.51
CA ASP A 40 0.17 2.09 24.09
C ASP A 40 -0.54 0.74 24.03
N SER A 41 -1.86 0.73 24.15
CA SER A 41 -2.65 -0.50 23.99
C SER A 41 -3.33 -0.51 22.63
N PRO A 42 -3.22 -1.61 21.89
CA PRO A 42 -3.89 -1.70 20.58
C PRO A 42 -5.41 -1.62 20.72
N VAL A 43 -6.04 -0.81 19.89
CA VAL A 43 -7.50 -0.72 19.80
C VAL A 43 -7.99 -1.54 18.62
N PHE A 44 -7.30 -1.41 17.49
CA PHE A 44 -7.54 -2.29 16.34
C PHE A 44 -6.28 -2.40 15.49
N ILE A 45 -6.21 -3.47 14.75
CA ILE A 45 -5.20 -3.71 13.72
C ILE A 45 -5.93 -4.17 12.48
N VAL A 46 -5.63 -3.54 11.34
CA VAL A 46 -6.15 -3.98 10.04
C VAL A 46 -4.95 -4.26 9.14
N GLU A 47 -4.96 -5.44 8.54
CA GLU A 47 -3.94 -5.81 7.57
C GLU A 47 -4.64 -6.18 6.27
N LEU A 48 -4.20 -5.60 5.17
CA LEU A 48 -4.77 -5.85 3.86
C LEU A 48 -3.66 -6.13 2.86
N THR A 49 -3.85 -7.17 2.08
CA THR A 49 -3.08 -7.40 0.86
C THR A 49 -4.04 -7.26 -0.31
N TYR A 50 -3.78 -6.29 -1.19
CA TYR A 50 -4.64 -6.01 -2.32
C TYR A 50 -3.82 -6.12 -3.59
N GLY A 51 -4.27 -6.94 -4.53
CA GLY A 51 -3.51 -7.23 -5.73
C GLY A 51 -4.24 -6.84 -7.00
N GLY A 52 -3.46 -6.58 -8.03
CA GLY A 52 -3.97 -6.33 -9.36
C GLY A 52 -2.97 -6.77 -10.41
N VAL A 53 -3.45 -6.95 -11.62
CA VAL A 53 -2.61 -7.31 -12.76
C VAL A 53 -2.47 -6.09 -13.65
N VAL A 54 -1.23 -5.77 -14.00
CA VAL A 54 -0.92 -4.67 -14.91
C VAL A 54 -0.18 -5.20 -16.11
N GLN A 55 -0.45 -4.60 -17.26
CA GLN A 55 0.25 -4.90 -18.50
C GLN A 55 1.03 -3.67 -18.93
N VAL A 56 2.32 -3.87 -19.21
CA VAL A 56 3.23 -2.78 -19.60
C VAL A 56 3.86 -3.14 -20.93
N GLY A 57 3.87 -2.21 -21.85
CA GLY A 57 4.51 -2.39 -23.14
C GLY A 57 4.92 -1.06 -23.74
N GLY A 58 5.86 -1.11 -24.70
CA GLY A 58 6.26 0.07 -25.43
C GLY A 58 7.16 1.04 -24.69
N ILE A 59 7.75 0.63 -23.57
CA ILE A 59 8.68 1.45 -22.80
C ILE A 59 10.02 0.74 -22.68
N PRO A 60 11.12 1.49 -22.44
CA PRO A 60 12.43 0.87 -22.19
C PRO A 60 12.39 -0.10 -21.02
N GLU A 61 13.17 -1.16 -21.13
CA GLU A 61 13.20 -2.21 -20.11
C GLU A 61 13.53 -1.68 -18.71
N GLU A 62 14.46 -0.74 -18.64
CA GLU A 62 14.88 -0.15 -17.37
C GLU A 62 13.79 0.69 -16.70
N GLU A 63 12.73 1.05 -17.42
CA GLU A 63 11.61 1.81 -16.87
C GLU A 63 10.46 0.91 -16.41
N ILE A 64 10.50 -0.37 -16.75
CA ILE A 64 9.38 -1.29 -16.45
C ILE A 64 9.18 -1.42 -14.93
N LYS A 65 10.25 -1.70 -14.19
CA LYS A 65 10.14 -1.92 -12.74
C LYS A 65 9.59 -0.70 -12.00
N PRO A 66 10.14 0.52 -12.21
CA PRO A 66 9.56 1.69 -11.54
C PRO A 66 8.13 1.98 -11.97
N VAL A 67 7.79 1.80 -13.25
CA VAL A 67 6.40 2.01 -13.69
C VAL A 67 5.46 1.05 -13.00
N VAL A 68 5.81 -0.24 -12.96
CA VAL A 68 4.97 -1.27 -12.33
C VAL A 68 4.80 -1.00 -10.84
N LEU A 69 5.89 -0.64 -10.14
CA LEU A 69 5.88 -0.47 -8.68
C LEU A 69 5.47 0.92 -8.20
N ILE A 70 5.32 1.87 -9.10
CA ILE A 70 4.81 3.20 -8.77
C ILE A 70 3.38 3.35 -9.27
N GLU A 71 3.16 3.17 -10.57
CA GLU A 71 1.84 3.37 -11.16
C GLU A 71 0.86 2.27 -10.78
N GLY A 72 1.33 1.02 -10.66
CA GLY A 72 0.49 -0.09 -10.23
C GLY A 72 -0.15 0.17 -8.87
N PRO A 73 0.64 0.37 -7.81
CA PRO A 73 0.09 0.70 -6.50
C PRO A 73 -0.73 1.98 -6.48
N ARG A 74 -0.35 2.98 -7.25
CA ARG A 74 -1.09 4.23 -7.34
C ARG A 74 -2.53 4.00 -7.81
N HIS A 75 -2.73 3.10 -8.76
CA HIS A 75 -4.06 2.73 -9.25
C HIS A 75 -4.83 1.86 -8.26
N LEU A 76 -4.14 1.02 -7.49
CA LEU A 76 -4.78 0.13 -6.52
C LEU A 76 -5.17 0.84 -5.23
N PHE A 77 -4.46 1.88 -4.88
CA PHE A 77 -4.58 2.52 -3.57
C PHE A 77 -5.98 3.03 -3.23
N PRO A 78 -6.72 3.70 -4.12
CA PRO A 78 -8.07 4.17 -3.77
C PRO A 78 -9.00 3.04 -3.34
N PHE A 79 -8.89 1.88 -3.98
CA PHE A 79 -9.70 0.72 -3.63
C PHE A 79 -9.26 0.12 -2.30
N ALA A 80 -7.95 -0.04 -2.12
CA ALA A 80 -7.39 -0.57 -0.88
C ALA A 80 -7.73 0.32 0.31
N ARG A 81 -7.63 1.64 0.12
CA ARG A 81 -7.98 2.62 1.16
C ARG A 81 -9.44 2.47 1.58
N SER A 82 -10.33 2.32 0.61
CA SER A 82 -11.76 2.14 0.88
C SER A 82 -12.03 0.85 1.67
N ILE A 83 -11.35 -0.23 1.30
CA ILE A 83 -11.50 -1.51 2.00
C ILE A 83 -11.07 -1.39 3.46
N VAL A 84 -9.93 -0.76 3.71
CA VAL A 84 -9.43 -0.55 5.07
C VAL A 84 -10.41 0.30 5.88
N SER A 85 -10.89 1.40 5.31
CA SER A 85 -11.86 2.27 5.99
C SER A 85 -13.14 1.53 6.34
N ASN A 86 -13.67 0.74 5.40
CA ASN A 86 -14.89 -0.04 5.65
C ASN A 86 -14.68 -1.11 6.71
N ALA A 87 -13.53 -1.77 6.71
CA ALA A 87 -13.22 -2.79 7.72
C ALA A 87 -13.18 -2.18 9.13
N VAL A 88 -12.59 -0.99 9.26
CA VAL A 88 -12.53 -0.27 10.53
C VAL A 88 -13.94 0.10 11.01
N CYS A 89 -14.78 0.62 10.11
CA CYS A 89 -16.17 0.94 10.43
C CYS A 89 -16.98 -0.31 10.82
N ASP A 90 -16.79 -1.40 10.11
CA ASP A 90 -17.47 -2.67 10.41
C ASP A 90 -17.09 -3.21 11.78
N GLY A 91 -15.88 -2.90 12.24
CA GLY A 91 -15.44 -3.23 13.58
C GLY A 91 -15.99 -2.32 14.67
N GLY A 92 -16.80 -1.33 14.33
CA GLY A 92 -17.42 -0.43 15.29
C GLY A 92 -16.63 0.84 15.59
N PHE A 93 -15.61 1.16 14.79
CA PHE A 93 -14.78 2.33 14.98
C PHE A 93 -15.11 3.40 13.93
N PRO A 94 -14.80 4.68 14.20
CA PRO A 94 -14.91 5.71 13.17
C PRO A 94 -14.05 5.38 11.95
N PRO A 95 -14.44 5.84 10.76
CA PRO A 95 -13.66 5.54 9.56
C PRO A 95 -12.24 6.05 9.66
N LEU A 96 -11.30 5.23 9.22
CA LEU A 96 -9.90 5.60 9.11
C LEU A 96 -9.65 6.13 7.71
N LEU A 97 -9.19 7.37 7.62
CA LEU A 97 -8.80 7.99 6.35
C LEU A 97 -7.29 7.99 6.26
N ILE A 98 -6.76 7.16 5.38
CA ILE A 98 -5.32 7.10 5.13
C ILE A 98 -4.94 8.27 4.23
N ASN A 99 -3.93 9.03 4.62
CA ASN A 99 -3.43 10.13 3.81
C ASN A 99 -2.87 9.61 2.48
N PRO A 100 -2.93 10.42 1.41
CA PRO A 100 -2.32 10.03 0.14
C PRO A 100 -0.86 9.63 0.33
N ILE A 101 -0.44 8.62 -0.44
CA ILE A 101 0.90 8.07 -0.36
C ILE A 101 1.68 8.47 -1.62
N ASP A 102 2.90 8.93 -1.41
CA ASP A 102 3.85 9.17 -2.48
C ASP A 102 4.51 7.84 -2.86
N PHE A 103 3.96 7.15 -3.85
CA PHE A 103 4.48 5.86 -4.26
C PHE A 103 5.82 5.96 -4.96
N GLY A 104 6.16 7.11 -5.53
CA GLY A 104 7.49 7.34 -6.07
C GLY A 104 8.55 7.32 -4.97
N ALA A 105 8.30 8.03 -3.87
CA ALA A 105 9.19 8.03 -2.71
C ALA A 105 9.26 6.64 -2.07
N LEU A 106 8.13 5.96 -1.97
CA LEU A 106 8.07 4.60 -1.42
C LEU A 106 8.89 3.63 -2.25
N TYR A 107 8.83 3.75 -3.58
CA TYR A 107 9.62 2.94 -4.48
C TYR A 107 11.12 3.10 -4.19
N VAL A 108 11.58 4.34 -4.07
CA VAL A 108 13.00 4.62 -3.78
C VAL A 108 13.39 4.00 -2.43
N GLU A 109 12.54 4.15 -1.43
CA GLU A 109 12.82 3.60 -0.09
C GLU A 109 12.88 2.08 -0.08
N GLN A 110 11.97 1.41 -0.77
CA GLN A 110 11.80 -0.04 -0.66
C GLN A 110 12.47 -0.85 -1.77
N HIS A 111 12.71 -0.25 -2.93
CA HIS A 111 13.13 -0.99 -4.11
C HIS A 111 14.41 -0.47 -4.76
N VAL A 112 15.04 0.54 -4.17
CA VAL A 112 16.29 1.11 -4.66
C VAL A 112 17.28 1.13 -3.51
N ASP A 113 18.52 0.70 -3.76
CA ASP A 113 19.54 0.71 -2.72
C ASP A 113 20.14 2.11 -2.52
N ALA A 114 21.07 2.23 -1.56
CA ALA A 114 21.69 3.51 -1.22
C ALA A 114 22.47 4.14 -2.38
N ASP A 115 22.91 3.33 -3.35
CA ASP A 115 23.67 3.78 -4.52
C ASP A 115 22.76 4.07 -5.72
N GLY A 116 21.44 3.95 -5.54
CA GLY A 116 20.48 4.20 -6.58
C GLY A 116 20.19 3.00 -7.49
N ALA A 117 20.73 1.83 -7.18
CA ALA A 117 20.46 0.63 -7.96
C ALA A 117 19.20 -0.06 -7.47
N ASP A 118 18.48 -0.69 -8.40
CA ASP A 118 17.30 -1.47 -8.06
C ASP A 118 17.67 -2.70 -7.23
N ILE A 119 16.84 -2.97 -6.25
CA ILE A 119 17.04 -4.14 -5.40
C ILE A 119 15.84 -5.08 -5.45
#